data_b8ef4b6e091a5bca6b46e336b7f69124
#
_entry.id   b8ef4b6e091a5bca6b46e336b7f69124
#
_cell.length_a   1.000
_cell.length_b   1.000
_cell.length_c   1.000
_cell.angle_alpha   90.00
_cell.angle_beta   90.00
_cell.angle_gamma   90.00
#
_symmetry.space_group_name_H-M   'P 1'
#
loop_
_entity.id
_entity.type
_entity.pdbx_description
1 polymer ?
#
loop_
_entity_poly.entity_id
_entity_poly.type
_entity_poly.pdbx_seq_one_letter_code
_entity_poly.pdbx_strand_id
1 'polypeptide(L)'
;MFELKPEALAEYQKVRKTNNASIICHAPFSNINFEQGGNATACCYNRKHVLGKFPEQTIKQMWFGEKAQELRNYIKEQDFNHGCGLCANQINSFNFENSRLKGFDDYTDEETLKHKIKQKLGFKSATYPKCFEFEIDNICN
;
A
#
# COMPACT_ATOMS: atom_id res chain seq x y z
N MET A 1 -9.23 18.28 0.32
CA MET A 1 -9.73 16.90 0.42
C MET A 1 -9.45 16.21 -0.90
N PHE A 2 -8.84 15.01 -0.88
CA PHE A 2 -8.52 14.25 -2.08
C PHE A 2 -9.60 13.20 -2.29
N GLU A 3 -10.54 13.50 -3.18
CA GLU A 3 -11.58 12.55 -3.60
C GLU A 3 -11.26 12.03 -4.99
N LEU A 4 -11.50 10.75 -5.22
CA LEU A 4 -11.37 10.16 -6.54
C LEU A 4 -12.61 10.45 -7.37
N LYS A 5 -12.39 10.93 -8.60
CA LYS A 5 -13.46 11.09 -9.57
C LYS A 5 -13.91 9.70 -10.04
N PRO A 6 -15.21 9.40 -10.01
CA PRO A 6 -15.73 8.07 -10.39
C PRO A 6 -15.28 7.60 -11.79
N GLU A 7 -15.27 8.51 -12.74
CA GLU A 7 -14.83 8.23 -14.11
C GLU A 7 -13.33 7.90 -14.19
N ALA A 8 -12.49 8.62 -13.44
CA ALA A 8 -11.05 8.38 -13.41
C ALA A 8 -10.73 7.06 -12.69
N LEU A 9 -11.46 6.75 -11.63
CA LEU A 9 -11.35 5.48 -10.94
C LEU A 9 -11.74 4.30 -11.84
N ALA A 10 -12.84 4.43 -12.59
CA ALA A 10 -13.28 3.38 -13.52
C ALA A 10 -12.21 3.10 -14.60
N GLU A 11 -11.62 4.14 -15.17
CA GLU A 11 -10.54 3.99 -16.16
C GLU A 11 -9.27 3.40 -15.53
N TYR A 12 -8.91 3.85 -14.32
CA TYR A 12 -7.77 3.28 -13.60
C TYR A 12 -7.94 1.78 -13.36
N GLN A 13 -9.12 1.34 -12.96
CA GLN A 13 -9.40 -0.08 -12.71
C GLN A 13 -9.25 -0.95 -13.97
N LYS A 14 -9.53 -0.43 -15.16
CA LYS A 14 -9.36 -1.16 -16.43
C LYS A 14 -7.90 -1.50 -16.75
N VAL A 15 -6.97 -0.66 -16.32
CA VAL A 15 -5.53 -0.83 -16.61
C VAL A 15 -4.77 -1.59 -15.51
N ARG A 16 -5.46 -1.99 -14.45
CA ARG A 16 -4.86 -2.76 -13.35
C ARG A 16 -4.77 -4.25 -13.67
N LYS A 17 -3.73 -4.89 -13.10
CA LYS A 17 -3.47 -6.33 -13.24
C LYS A 17 -3.76 -7.11 -11.96
N THR A 18 -4.72 -6.67 -11.18
CA THR A 18 -5.05 -7.32 -9.90
C THR A 18 -6.42 -8.00 -9.94
N ASN A 19 -6.54 -9.12 -9.25
CA ASN A 19 -7.83 -9.79 -9.02
C ASN A 19 -8.64 -9.14 -7.90
N ASN A 20 -8.06 -8.22 -7.15
CA ASN A 20 -8.71 -7.48 -6.07
C ASN A 20 -8.77 -5.98 -6.37
N ALA A 21 -9.60 -5.61 -7.35
CA ALA A 21 -9.79 -4.22 -7.76
C ALA A 21 -10.47 -3.33 -6.71
N SER A 22 -11.12 -3.92 -5.68
CA SER A 22 -11.73 -3.14 -4.59
C SER A 22 -10.71 -2.38 -3.73
N ILE A 23 -9.48 -2.88 -3.65
CA ILE A 23 -8.36 -2.19 -2.98
C ILE A 23 -7.63 -1.33 -3.99
N ILE A 24 -7.70 -0.02 -3.83
CA ILE A 24 -7.12 0.94 -4.79
C ILE A 24 -5.59 0.88 -4.83
N CYS A 25 -4.96 0.63 -3.69
CA CYS A 25 -3.51 0.53 -3.56
C CYS A 25 -3.13 -0.66 -2.68
N HIS A 26 -2.27 -1.55 -3.18
CA HIS A 26 -1.80 -2.72 -2.41
C HIS A 26 -0.53 -2.46 -1.59
N ALA A 27 0.11 -1.28 -1.68
CA ALA A 27 1.32 -0.98 -0.93
C ALA A 27 1.18 -1.26 0.59
N PRO A 28 0.15 -0.78 1.31
CA PRO A 28 0.02 -1.04 2.75
C PRO A 28 -0.23 -2.52 3.11
N PHE A 29 -0.52 -3.35 2.12
CA PHE A 29 -0.81 -4.78 2.29
C PHE A 29 0.33 -5.69 1.82
N SER A 30 1.37 -5.12 1.19
CA SER A 30 2.43 -5.91 0.57
C SER A 30 3.84 -5.36 0.77
N ASN A 31 4.01 -4.09 1.12
CA ASN A 31 5.28 -3.40 1.10
C ASN A 31 5.59 -2.63 2.38
N ILE A 32 6.87 -2.59 2.75
CA ILE A 32 7.46 -1.61 3.67
C ILE A 32 8.61 -0.90 2.96
N ASN A 33 8.60 0.42 3.00
CA ASN A 33 9.69 1.27 2.56
C ASN A 33 10.42 1.83 3.77
N PHE A 34 11.75 1.69 3.79
CA PHE A 34 12.63 2.26 4.81
C PHE A 34 13.33 3.48 4.27
N GLU A 35 13.06 4.63 4.88
CA GLU A 35 13.76 5.87 4.60
C GLU A 35 15.15 5.88 5.24
N GLN A 36 16.03 6.72 4.74
CA GLN A 36 17.42 6.84 5.23
C GLN A 36 17.53 7.10 6.74
N GLY A 37 16.58 7.82 7.33
CA GLY A 37 16.52 8.08 8.78
C GLY A 37 15.93 6.94 9.62
N GLY A 38 15.61 5.79 9.00
CA GLY A 38 15.03 4.62 9.65
C GLY A 38 13.51 4.65 9.79
N ASN A 39 12.82 5.71 9.34
CA ASN A 39 11.36 5.69 9.30
C ASN A 39 10.88 4.62 8.33
N ALA A 40 9.87 3.88 8.74
CA ALA A 40 9.19 2.90 7.91
C ALA A 40 7.85 3.46 7.43
N THR A 41 7.60 3.38 6.14
CA THR A 41 6.36 3.81 5.49
C THR A 41 5.82 2.69 4.60
N ALA A 42 4.60 2.81 4.09
CA ALA A 42 4.06 1.79 3.18
C ALA A 42 4.66 1.87 1.77
N CYS A 43 5.09 3.05 1.34
CA CYS A 43 5.76 3.29 0.05
C CYS A 43 6.52 4.61 0.09
N CYS A 44 7.42 4.84 -0.87
CA CYS A 44 8.24 6.05 -0.95
C CYS A 44 7.44 7.35 -1.17
N TYR A 45 6.19 7.27 -1.64
CA TYR A 45 5.33 8.46 -1.84
C TYR A 45 4.60 8.92 -0.58
N ASN A 46 4.23 7.98 0.29
CA ASN A 46 3.52 8.32 1.53
C ASN A 46 4.48 8.45 2.71
N ARG A 47 5.23 9.55 2.75
CA ARG A 47 6.17 9.87 3.85
C ARG A 47 5.47 10.48 5.07
N LYS A 48 4.19 10.84 4.96
CA LYS A 48 3.44 11.46 6.06
C LYS A 48 2.91 10.44 7.07
N HIS A 49 2.59 9.23 6.60
CA HIS A 49 2.05 8.18 7.46
C HIS A 49 3.15 7.17 7.81
N VAL A 50 3.91 7.50 8.85
CA VAL A 50 5.01 6.67 9.35
C VAL A 50 4.44 5.50 10.15
N LEU A 51 4.80 4.27 9.77
CA LEU A 51 4.39 3.03 10.43
C LEU A 51 5.17 2.77 11.72
N GLY A 52 6.41 3.26 11.76
CA GLY A 52 7.32 3.12 12.88
C GLY A 52 8.76 3.46 12.48
N LYS A 53 9.71 3.16 13.35
CA LYS A 53 11.11 3.50 13.14
C LYS A 53 12.04 2.34 13.48
N PHE A 54 12.93 2.01 12.56
CA PHE A 54 13.99 1.03 12.77
C PHE A 54 15.28 1.76 13.26
N PRO A 55 16.03 1.22 14.22
CA PRO A 55 15.87 -0.09 14.90
C PRO A 55 14.99 -0.06 16.15
N GLU A 56 14.32 1.04 16.46
CA GLU A 56 13.52 1.20 17.68
C GLU A 56 12.36 0.20 17.76
N GLN A 57 11.83 -0.17 16.61
CA GLN A 57 10.75 -1.15 16.47
C GLN A 57 11.14 -2.25 15.48
N THR A 58 10.67 -3.46 15.75
CA THR A 58 10.81 -4.59 14.82
C THR A 58 9.84 -4.45 13.64
N ILE A 59 10.16 -5.10 12.52
CA ILE A 59 9.26 -5.18 11.35
C ILE A 59 7.87 -5.69 11.75
N LYS A 60 7.81 -6.68 12.66
CA LYS A 60 6.54 -7.21 13.15
C LYS A 60 5.71 -6.15 13.86
N GLN A 61 6.33 -5.36 14.76
CA GLN A 61 5.65 -4.29 15.48
C GLN A 61 5.13 -3.21 14.54
N MET A 62 5.93 -2.79 13.55
CA MET A 62 5.54 -1.79 12.55
C MET A 62 4.43 -2.31 11.64
N TRP A 63 4.57 -3.54 11.11
CA TRP A 63 3.66 -4.12 10.13
C TRP A 63 2.28 -4.46 10.68
N PHE A 64 2.23 -4.97 11.91
CA PHE A 64 0.98 -5.34 12.60
C PHE A 64 0.50 -4.27 13.58
N GLY A 65 1.23 -3.16 13.71
CA GLY A 65 0.92 -2.07 14.61
C GLY A 65 -0.28 -1.24 14.17
N GLU A 66 -0.74 -0.39 15.08
CA GLU A 66 -1.91 0.47 14.91
C GLU A 66 -1.79 1.37 13.67
N LYS A 67 -0.63 2.00 13.46
CA LYS A 67 -0.39 2.89 12.31
C LYS A 67 -0.56 2.17 10.96
N ALA A 68 -0.09 0.93 10.85
CA ALA A 68 -0.29 0.16 9.64
C ALA A 68 -1.76 -0.22 9.44
N GLN A 69 -2.50 -0.52 10.51
CA GLN A 69 -3.93 -0.80 10.43
C GLN A 69 -4.75 0.44 10.06
N GLU A 70 -4.42 1.59 10.64
CA GLU A 70 -5.04 2.87 10.27
C GLU A 70 -4.91 3.12 8.76
N LEU A 71 -3.68 3.03 8.22
CA LEU A 71 -3.45 3.27 6.79
C LEU A 71 -4.22 2.28 5.90
N ARG A 72 -4.25 0.99 6.29
CA ARG A 72 -5.02 -0.02 5.55
C ARG A 72 -6.51 0.30 5.54
N ASN A 73 -7.05 0.82 6.64
CA ASN A 73 -8.46 1.24 6.71
C ASN A 73 -8.72 2.46 5.82
N TYR A 74 -7.87 3.48 5.86
CA TYR A 74 -7.99 4.64 4.97
C TYR A 74 -8.00 4.24 3.49
N ILE A 75 -7.12 3.33 3.09
CA ILE A 75 -7.09 2.84 1.70
C ILE A 75 -8.36 2.05 1.33
N LYS A 76 -8.90 1.22 2.25
CA LYS A 76 -10.17 0.51 2.02
C LYS A 76 -11.36 1.46 1.90
N GLU A 77 -11.35 2.54 2.67
CA GLU A 77 -12.37 3.59 2.67
C GLU A 77 -12.16 4.62 1.55
N GLN A 78 -11.11 4.45 0.74
CA GLN A 78 -10.70 5.38 -0.33
C GLN A 78 -10.39 6.79 0.18
N ASP A 79 -9.94 6.90 1.43
CA ASP A 79 -9.47 8.16 2.01
C ASP A 79 -7.97 8.36 1.73
N PHE A 80 -7.67 9.24 0.79
CA PHE A 80 -6.30 9.56 0.36
C PHE A 80 -5.67 10.75 1.10
N ASN A 81 -6.36 11.31 2.10
CA ASN A 81 -5.89 12.51 2.80
C ASN A 81 -4.70 12.25 3.72
N HIS A 82 -4.43 10.99 4.04
CA HIS A 82 -3.37 10.55 4.95
C HIS A 82 -2.04 10.25 4.22
N GLY A 83 -1.60 11.18 3.35
CA GLY A 83 -0.33 11.11 2.64
C GLY A 83 -0.40 10.51 1.22
N CYS A 84 -1.58 10.09 0.77
CA CYS A 84 -1.77 9.47 -0.55
C CYS A 84 -2.29 10.43 -1.64
N GLY A 85 -2.29 11.74 -1.38
CA GLY A 85 -2.85 12.75 -2.28
C GLY A 85 -2.16 12.80 -3.65
N LEU A 86 -0.85 12.54 -3.74
CA LEU A 86 -0.14 12.47 -5.02
C LEU A 86 -0.75 11.39 -5.92
N CYS A 87 -0.98 10.20 -5.37
CA CYS A 87 -1.57 9.10 -6.10
C CYS A 87 -3.02 9.37 -6.50
N ALA A 88 -3.81 10.00 -5.62
CA ALA A 88 -5.17 10.43 -5.96
C ALA A 88 -5.17 11.44 -7.12
N ASN A 89 -4.25 12.39 -7.13
CA ASN A 89 -4.09 13.35 -8.23
C ASN A 89 -3.67 12.65 -9.53
N GLN A 90 -2.78 11.68 -9.49
CA GLN A 90 -2.39 10.91 -10.67
C GLN A 90 -3.58 10.15 -11.26
N ILE A 91 -4.40 9.51 -10.43
CA ILE A 91 -5.64 8.84 -10.88
C ILE A 91 -6.57 9.87 -11.51
N ASN A 92 -6.88 10.96 -10.82
CA ASN A 92 -7.81 11.99 -11.28
C ASN A 92 -7.36 12.73 -12.56
N SER A 93 -6.07 12.68 -12.85
CA SER A 93 -5.47 13.25 -14.08
C SER A 93 -5.28 12.20 -15.19
N PHE A 94 -5.79 10.98 -15.01
CA PHE A 94 -5.64 9.86 -15.95
C PHE A 94 -4.17 9.52 -16.26
N ASN A 95 -3.24 9.85 -15.35
CA ASN A 95 -1.81 9.59 -15.51
C ASN A 95 -1.44 8.23 -14.89
N PHE A 96 -1.93 7.14 -15.49
CA PHE A 96 -1.77 5.80 -14.95
C PHE A 96 -0.41 5.17 -15.28
N GLU A 97 0.25 5.58 -16.35
CA GLU A 97 1.53 5.01 -16.78
C GLU A 97 2.63 5.28 -15.76
N ASN A 98 2.64 6.50 -15.21
CA ASN A 98 3.63 6.94 -14.22
C ASN A 98 3.17 6.70 -12.78
N SER A 99 2.05 6.03 -12.58
CA SER A 99 1.53 5.76 -11.25
C SER A 99 2.22 4.57 -10.60
N ARG A 100 2.82 4.81 -9.44
CA ARG A 100 3.44 3.74 -8.64
C ARG A 100 2.41 2.76 -8.07
N LEU A 101 1.15 3.15 -7.96
CA LEU A 101 0.07 2.31 -7.43
C LEU A 101 -0.01 0.96 -8.14
N LYS A 102 0.09 0.94 -9.48
CA LYS A 102 0.00 -0.30 -10.27
C LYS A 102 1.13 -1.28 -9.99
N GLY A 103 2.32 -0.79 -9.63
CA GLY A 103 3.47 -1.65 -9.33
C GLY A 103 3.24 -2.56 -8.12
N PHE A 104 2.36 -2.17 -7.20
CA PHE A 104 2.02 -3.02 -6.05
C PHE A 104 0.95 -4.06 -6.35
N ASP A 105 0.30 -4.01 -7.52
CA ASP A 105 -0.65 -5.04 -7.95
C ASP A 105 0.05 -6.39 -8.19
N ASP A 106 1.34 -6.39 -8.55
CA ASP A 106 2.14 -7.59 -8.76
C ASP A 106 2.39 -8.38 -7.45
N TYR A 107 2.22 -7.75 -6.30
CA TYR A 107 2.39 -8.34 -4.97
C TYR A 107 1.07 -8.73 -4.31
N THR A 108 -0.04 -8.67 -5.05
CA THR A 108 -1.32 -9.15 -4.53
C THR A 108 -1.27 -10.67 -4.37
N ASP A 109 -1.79 -11.18 -3.24
CA ASP A 109 -1.97 -12.61 -3.11
C ASP A 109 -3.01 -13.07 -4.15
N GLU A 110 -2.60 -13.94 -5.05
CA GLU A 110 -3.55 -14.95 -5.52
C GLU A 110 -4.03 -15.65 -4.26
N GLU A 111 -5.28 -15.42 -3.89
CA GLU A 111 -5.93 -16.18 -2.82
C GLU A 111 -5.90 -17.65 -3.22
N THR A 112 -4.81 -18.33 -2.88
CA THR A 112 -4.74 -19.76 -3.10
C THR A 112 -5.87 -20.41 -2.30
N LEU A 113 -6.48 -21.43 -2.85
CA LEU A 113 -7.54 -22.22 -2.19
C LEU A 113 -7.15 -22.56 -0.74
N LYS A 114 -5.85 -22.77 -0.48
CA LYS A 114 -5.28 -22.98 0.86
C LYS A 114 -5.48 -21.79 1.80
N HIS A 115 -5.45 -20.56 1.31
CA HIS A 115 -5.66 -19.35 2.12
C HIS A 115 -7.12 -19.20 2.50
N LYS A 116 -8.03 -19.44 1.55
CA LYS A 116 -9.49 -19.44 1.78
C LYS A 116 -9.89 -20.51 2.81
N ILE A 117 -9.29 -21.70 2.73
CA ILE A 117 -9.54 -22.79 3.68
C ILE A 117 -9.03 -22.41 5.08
N LYS A 118 -7.82 -21.84 5.20
CA LYS A 118 -7.28 -21.40 6.50
C LYS A 118 -8.12 -20.30 7.13
N GLN A 119 -8.61 -19.33 6.37
CA GLN A 119 -9.51 -18.29 6.87
C GLN A 119 -10.84 -18.89 7.36
N LYS A 120 -11.43 -19.83 6.62
CA LYS A 120 -12.68 -20.52 7.04
C LYS A 120 -12.49 -21.33 8.32
N LEU A 121 -11.30 -21.84 8.58
CA LEU A 121 -10.96 -22.60 9.79
C LEU A 121 -10.52 -21.69 10.96
N GLY A 122 -10.67 -20.36 10.82
CA GLY A 122 -10.35 -19.40 11.89
C GLY A 122 -8.86 -19.15 12.12
N PHE A 123 -7.97 -19.70 11.28
CA PHE A 123 -6.54 -19.38 11.31
C PHE A 123 -6.33 -18.01 10.69
N LYS A 124 -6.12 -16.98 11.52
CA LYS A 124 -5.62 -15.68 11.07
C LYS A 124 -4.18 -15.87 10.58
N SER A 125 -4.01 -16.13 9.30
CA SER A 125 -2.70 -16.10 8.66
C SER A 125 -2.28 -14.64 8.56
N ALA A 126 -1.43 -14.21 9.49
CA ALA A 126 -0.79 -12.91 9.41
C ALA A 126 0.20 -12.94 8.23
N THR A 127 -0.14 -12.28 7.15
CA THR A 127 0.76 -12.16 5.99
C THR A 127 1.76 -11.05 6.26
N TYR A 128 3.06 -11.39 6.23
CA TYR A 128 4.15 -10.42 6.27
C TYR A 128 4.28 -9.67 4.94
N PRO A 129 4.99 -8.52 4.91
CA PRO A 129 5.26 -7.82 3.67
C PRO A 129 6.02 -8.73 2.69
N LYS A 130 5.70 -8.61 1.41
CA LYS A 130 6.34 -9.36 0.33
C LYS A 130 7.47 -8.59 -0.33
N CYS A 131 7.43 -7.27 -0.20
CA CYS A 131 8.40 -6.36 -0.77
C CYS A 131 8.97 -5.46 0.33
N PHE A 132 10.27 -5.22 0.25
CA PHE A 132 10.99 -4.25 1.07
C PHE A 132 11.73 -3.29 0.16
N GLU A 133 11.48 -2.00 0.33
CA GLU A 133 12.19 -0.93 -0.35
C GLU A 133 13.12 -0.24 0.64
N PHE A 134 14.31 0.11 0.20
CA PHE A 134 15.30 0.82 1.02
C PHE A 134 15.78 2.05 0.27
N GLU A 135 15.63 3.21 0.89
CA GLU A 135 16.22 4.45 0.40
C GLU A 135 17.67 4.54 0.94
N ILE A 136 18.62 4.18 0.10
CA ILE A 136 20.05 4.15 0.47
C ILE A 136 20.65 5.56 0.38
N ASP A 137 20.10 6.41 -0.49
CA ASP A 137 20.57 7.76 -0.76
C ASP A 137 19.39 8.74 -0.94
N ASN A 138 19.64 10.02 -0.66
CA ASN A 138 18.67 11.10 -0.93
C ASN A 138 18.71 11.57 -2.39
N ILE A 139 19.59 11.03 -3.21
CA ILE A 139 19.72 11.38 -4.63
C ILE A 139 18.83 10.44 -5.44
N CYS A 140 17.72 10.97 -5.93
CA CYS A 140 16.97 10.32 -7.01
C CYS A 140 17.72 10.54 -8.32
N ASN A 141 18.22 9.47 -8.91
CA ASN A 141 18.75 9.49 -10.28
C ASN A 141 17.60 9.47 -11.31
#